data_d3e68768802b897578c596ef9c3d4fe7
#
_entry.id   d3e68768802b897578c596ef9c3d4fe7
#
_cell.length_a   1.000
_cell.length_b   1.000
_cell.length_c   1.000
_cell.angle_alpha   90.00
_cell.angle_beta   90.00
_cell.angle_gamma   90.00
#
_symmetry.space_group_name_H-M   'P 1'
#
loop_
_entity.id
_entity.type
_entity.pdbx_description
1 polymer ?
#
loop_
_entity_poly.entity_id
_entity_poly.type
_entity_poly.pdbx_seq_one_letter_code
_entity_poly.pdbx_strand_id
1 'polypeptide(L)'
;MKKLGLFFILLFVFIQSPVLAHDGESELENNKKFNGIENYDVITISQPGVLYYSVTNQILESVNNLESNVTFIGRANIGLEKIIDTSNQESLETNEDYLYSLSIKTIESKYADLFYSNQITELIQKNKIIVSEFTAEQYSINVGDTLVLVGMNEVTSEIEVGEIVPDAELGWFEAVVNKEVGYQLGINRNIQAIIWDNKVTENHFVELYKNIEYKQLRVTFKDAKPNKNWVLPTALVKKYFGDFQIKEKDGTWIIVEPAWRNANIERKNMPIIGRTTCNKIMWEPLLGALNQVMEEGLQNTLSKDEFQKSGGCYAPRRINRFNAGGAISRHAWGIAIDINVKSGYHPRVVQIFNQWGFAWGGTWTSPDEMHFELRDLSPSISQTGS
;
A
#
# COMPACT_ATOMS: atom_id res chain seq x y z
N MET A 1 1.15 -45.86 24.60
CA MET A 1 2.24 -44.86 24.49
C MET A 1 1.95 -43.96 23.29
N LYS A 2 1.26 -42.82 23.49
CA LYS A 2 0.95 -41.83 22.44
C LYS A 2 2.10 -40.85 22.41
N LYS A 3 2.82 -40.77 21.28
CA LYS A 3 3.86 -39.75 21.04
C LYS A 3 3.17 -38.41 20.82
N LEU A 4 3.35 -37.51 21.78
CA LEU A 4 3.03 -36.08 21.63
C LEU A 4 4.05 -35.49 20.66
N GLY A 5 3.62 -35.15 19.47
CA GLY A 5 4.41 -34.37 18.54
C GLY A 5 4.40 -32.90 18.95
N LEU A 6 5.54 -32.43 19.43
CA LEU A 6 5.75 -31.01 19.75
C LEU A 6 5.85 -30.25 18.43
N PHE A 7 4.78 -29.58 18.02
CA PHE A 7 4.82 -28.65 16.89
C PHE A 7 5.46 -27.33 17.39
N PHE A 8 6.70 -27.12 17.00
CA PHE A 8 7.31 -25.79 17.08
C PHE A 8 6.60 -24.87 16.07
N ILE A 9 5.73 -24.00 16.57
CA ILE A 9 5.23 -22.87 15.77
C ILE A 9 6.35 -21.84 15.75
N LEU A 10 7.05 -21.75 14.61
CA LEU A 10 7.97 -20.64 14.37
C LEU A 10 7.13 -19.36 14.20
N LEU A 11 7.20 -18.53 15.21
CA LEU A 11 6.60 -17.19 15.23
C LEU A 11 7.46 -16.29 14.33
N PHE A 12 7.05 -16.09 13.07
CA PHE A 12 7.65 -15.05 12.24
C PHE A 12 7.03 -13.71 12.61
N VAL A 13 7.64 -13.04 13.57
CA VAL A 13 7.38 -11.64 13.86
C VAL A 13 8.06 -10.81 12.78
N PHE A 14 7.31 -10.39 11.76
CA PHE A 14 7.79 -9.45 10.76
C PHE A 14 7.49 -8.02 11.21
N ILE A 15 8.56 -7.31 11.43
CA ILE A 15 8.61 -5.94 11.87
C ILE A 15 8.56 -5.03 10.64
N GLN A 16 7.50 -4.25 10.45
CA GLN A 16 7.46 -3.17 9.46
C GLN A 16 7.32 -1.83 10.15
N SER A 17 8.31 -0.98 9.93
CA SER A 17 8.19 0.47 10.12
C SER A 17 7.73 1.14 8.83
N PRO A 18 7.21 2.37 8.89
CA PRO A 18 6.82 3.10 7.70
C PRO A 18 8.01 3.26 6.76
N VAL A 19 7.68 3.33 5.50
CA VAL A 19 8.59 3.44 4.38
C VAL A 19 9.39 4.73 4.46
N LEU A 20 10.71 4.61 4.39
CA LEU A 20 11.64 5.74 4.22
C LEU A 20 12.19 5.71 2.80
N ALA A 21 11.87 6.73 2.00
CA ALA A 21 12.55 6.98 0.74
C ALA A 21 13.98 7.48 1.03
N HIS A 22 14.96 7.12 0.20
CA HIS A 22 16.39 7.36 0.44
C HIS A 22 16.81 8.84 0.52
N ASP A 23 16.00 9.76 0.00
CA ASP A 23 16.27 11.21 0.07
C ASP A 23 15.52 11.90 1.22
N GLY A 24 14.75 11.16 2.00
CA GLY A 24 13.95 11.66 3.13
C GLY A 24 14.61 11.53 4.50
N GLU A 25 15.83 10.99 4.62
CA GLU A 25 16.48 10.86 5.93
C GLU A 25 16.68 12.21 6.63
N SER A 26 16.90 13.31 5.88
CA SER A 26 17.03 14.66 6.46
C SER A 26 15.69 15.34 6.77
N GLU A 27 14.59 14.95 6.12
CA GLU A 27 13.25 15.44 6.41
C GLU A 27 12.56 14.63 7.53
N LEU A 28 12.99 13.39 7.74
CA LEU A 28 12.41 12.49 8.75
C LEU A 28 12.88 12.76 10.18
N GLU A 29 14.06 13.33 10.37
CA GLU A 29 14.51 13.79 11.70
C GLU A 29 13.68 14.98 12.24
N ASN A 30 12.96 15.69 11.37
CA ASN A 30 12.05 16.78 11.73
C ASN A 30 10.59 16.37 11.89
N ASN A 31 10.21 15.13 11.61
CA ASN A 31 8.84 14.65 11.80
C ASN A 31 8.51 14.45 13.28
N LYS A 32 8.15 15.55 13.86
CA LYS A 32 7.65 15.67 15.22
C LYS A 32 6.29 15.02 15.39
N LYS A 33 6.26 14.12 16.38
CA LYS A 33 5.15 14.01 17.32
C LYS A 33 3.78 13.72 16.72
N PHE A 34 3.49 12.47 16.56
CA PHE A 34 2.14 11.94 16.83
C PHE A 34 1.84 12.30 18.30
N ASN A 35 1.02 13.31 18.52
CA ASN A 35 0.90 13.99 19.83
C ASN A 35 0.37 13.10 20.98
N GLY A 36 -0.10 11.89 20.71
CA GLY A 36 -0.65 10.99 21.72
C GLY A 36 -0.01 9.60 21.77
N ILE A 37 0.24 8.97 20.63
CA ILE A 37 0.73 7.57 20.58
C ILE A 37 2.19 7.44 21.06
N GLU A 38 3.00 8.47 20.99
CA GLU A 38 4.40 8.42 21.46
C GLU A 38 4.54 8.11 22.94
N ASN A 39 3.51 8.37 23.72
CA ASN A 39 3.50 8.13 25.17
C ASN A 39 3.01 6.72 25.55
N TYR A 40 2.59 5.91 24.57
CA TYR A 40 2.03 4.59 24.80
C TYR A 40 2.84 3.51 24.11
N ASP A 41 2.88 2.34 24.72
CA ASP A 41 3.29 1.12 24.02
C ASP A 41 2.18 0.74 23.05
N VAL A 42 2.48 0.77 21.75
CA VAL A 42 1.51 0.56 20.69
C VAL A 42 1.78 -0.76 19.98
N ILE A 43 0.74 -1.54 19.83
CA ILE A 43 0.74 -2.76 19.03
C ILE A 43 -0.17 -2.54 17.82
N THR A 44 0.37 -2.81 16.65
CA THR A 44 -0.38 -2.77 15.40
C THR A 44 -0.57 -4.17 14.86
N ILE A 45 -1.81 -4.55 14.58
CA ILE A 45 -2.18 -5.83 13.98
C ILE A 45 -2.77 -5.58 12.60
N SER A 46 -2.25 -6.27 11.59
CA SER A 46 -2.78 -6.21 10.22
C SER A 46 -2.77 -7.59 9.56
N GLN A 47 -3.53 -7.73 8.48
CA GLN A 47 -3.53 -8.88 7.60
C GLN A 47 -3.35 -8.44 6.15
N PRO A 48 -2.88 -9.31 5.25
CA PRO A 48 -2.90 -9.04 3.82
C PRO A 48 -4.32 -8.72 3.34
N GLY A 49 -4.48 -7.55 2.74
CA GLY A 49 -5.78 -7.05 2.27
C GLY A 49 -6.60 -6.38 3.37
N VAL A 50 -7.39 -7.12 4.09
CA VAL A 50 -8.29 -6.62 5.14
C VAL A 50 -8.28 -7.54 6.36
N LEU A 51 -8.57 -7.00 7.54
CA LEU A 51 -8.84 -7.82 8.73
C LEU A 51 -10.14 -8.59 8.53
N TYR A 52 -10.08 -9.90 8.68
CA TYR A 52 -11.30 -10.71 8.68
C TYR A 52 -12.17 -10.38 9.89
N TYR A 53 -13.47 -10.49 9.73
CA TYR A 53 -14.44 -10.18 10.77
C TYR A 53 -14.21 -11.01 12.05
N SER A 54 -13.88 -12.30 11.89
CA SER A 54 -13.51 -13.19 12.99
C SER A 54 -12.26 -12.72 13.75
N VAL A 55 -11.24 -12.23 13.03
CA VAL A 55 -10.03 -11.66 13.65
C VAL A 55 -10.35 -10.36 14.40
N THR A 56 -11.16 -9.49 13.83
CA THR A 56 -11.61 -8.27 14.48
C THR A 56 -12.33 -8.58 15.80
N ASN A 57 -13.23 -9.56 15.83
CA ASN A 57 -13.93 -9.97 17.03
C ASN A 57 -12.99 -10.56 18.09
N GLN A 58 -12.07 -11.43 17.68
CA GLN A 58 -11.08 -11.99 18.61
C GLN A 58 -10.16 -10.91 19.22
N ILE A 59 -9.77 -9.91 18.42
CA ILE A 59 -9.01 -8.75 18.92
C ILE A 59 -9.85 -8.01 19.98
N LEU A 60 -11.12 -7.71 19.70
CA LEU A 60 -12.01 -7.01 20.62
C LEU A 60 -12.19 -7.78 21.93
N GLU A 61 -12.45 -9.08 21.86
CA GLU A 61 -12.57 -9.94 23.05
C GLU A 61 -11.29 -9.93 23.89
N SER A 62 -10.14 -10.08 23.25
CA SER A 62 -8.85 -10.12 23.94
C SER A 62 -8.49 -8.77 24.57
N VAL A 63 -8.75 -7.66 23.88
CA VAL A 63 -8.52 -6.29 24.37
C VAL A 63 -9.41 -5.99 25.56
N ASN A 64 -10.68 -6.38 25.54
CA ASN A 64 -11.60 -6.22 26.67
C ASN A 64 -11.11 -6.98 27.91
N ASN A 65 -10.58 -8.20 27.72
CA ASN A 65 -10.03 -9.01 28.82
C ASN A 65 -8.75 -8.39 29.43
N LEU A 66 -8.01 -7.60 28.67
CA LEU A 66 -6.78 -6.93 29.11
C LEU A 66 -7.02 -5.50 29.58
N GLU A 67 -8.27 -5.01 29.57
CA GLU A 67 -8.60 -3.61 29.86
C GLU A 67 -7.82 -2.60 29.01
N SER A 68 -7.46 -3.00 27.80
CA SER A 68 -6.69 -2.18 26.85
C SER A 68 -7.60 -1.42 25.91
N ASN A 69 -7.06 -0.39 25.25
CA ASN A 69 -7.77 0.38 24.24
C ASN A 69 -7.47 -0.15 22.83
N VAL A 70 -8.45 -0.10 21.94
CA VAL A 70 -8.29 -0.47 20.53
C VAL A 70 -9.06 0.46 19.63
N THR A 71 -8.45 0.79 18.47
CA THR A 71 -9.15 1.40 17.33
C THR A 71 -8.83 0.64 16.06
N PHE A 72 -9.72 0.74 15.09
CA PHE A 72 -9.57 0.10 13.79
C PHE A 72 -9.46 1.13 12.69
N ILE A 73 -8.47 0.92 11.83
CA ILE A 73 -8.23 1.75 10.65
C ILE A 73 -8.87 1.06 9.45
N GLY A 74 -9.74 1.77 8.77
CA GLY A 74 -10.28 1.37 7.47
C GLY A 74 -9.45 1.96 6.33
N ARG A 75 -9.58 1.37 5.15
CA ARG A 75 -8.96 1.85 3.91
C ARG A 75 -9.75 1.39 2.71
N ALA A 76 -9.86 2.28 1.72
CA ALA A 76 -10.23 1.91 0.36
C ALA A 76 -9.61 2.85 -0.66
N ASN A 77 -9.61 2.41 -1.92
CA ASN A 77 -9.38 3.27 -3.05
C ASN A 77 -10.74 3.74 -3.58
N ILE A 78 -11.00 5.02 -3.43
CA ILE A 78 -12.26 5.70 -3.75
C ILE A 78 -12.09 6.49 -5.05
N GLY A 79 -13.12 6.53 -5.89
CA GLY A 79 -13.10 7.31 -7.14
C GLY A 79 -13.20 8.81 -6.84
N LEU A 80 -12.28 9.61 -7.39
CA LEU A 80 -12.44 11.06 -7.48
C LEU A 80 -13.00 11.38 -8.85
N GLU A 81 -14.21 11.93 -8.87
CA GLU A 81 -14.93 12.29 -10.08
C GLU A 81 -14.64 13.72 -10.51
N LYS A 82 -14.75 14.66 -9.59
CA LYS A 82 -14.48 16.07 -9.83
C LYS A 82 -14.14 16.83 -8.56
N ILE A 83 -13.61 18.03 -8.74
CA ILE A 83 -13.34 19.01 -7.70
C ILE A 83 -14.11 20.26 -8.00
N ILE A 84 -14.83 20.78 -7.01
CA ILE A 84 -15.55 22.05 -7.05
C ILE A 84 -14.79 23.02 -6.17
N ASP A 85 -14.30 24.10 -6.75
CA ASP A 85 -13.56 25.13 -6.01
C ASP A 85 -14.48 26.00 -5.14
N THR A 86 -13.90 26.86 -4.32
CA THR A 86 -14.64 27.74 -3.42
C THR A 86 -15.53 28.76 -4.13
N SER A 87 -15.36 28.95 -5.47
CA SER A 87 -16.22 29.79 -6.31
C SER A 87 -17.36 29.01 -6.98
N ASN A 88 -17.52 27.71 -6.64
CA ASN A 88 -18.45 26.75 -7.25
C ASN A 88 -18.15 26.45 -8.73
N GLN A 89 -16.89 26.58 -9.15
CA GLN A 89 -16.46 26.17 -10.50
C GLN A 89 -15.82 24.78 -10.42
N GLU A 90 -16.06 23.97 -11.45
CA GLU A 90 -15.38 22.67 -11.57
C GLU A 90 -13.93 22.91 -11.99
N SER A 91 -12.99 22.59 -11.11
CA SER A 91 -11.55 22.76 -11.32
C SER A 91 -10.87 21.48 -11.86
N LEU A 92 -11.48 20.33 -11.62
CA LEU A 92 -11.09 19.03 -12.18
C LEU A 92 -12.37 18.31 -12.60
N GLU A 93 -12.36 17.79 -13.82
CA GLU A 93 -13.40 16.89 -14.34
C GLU A 93 -12.72 15.67 -14.96
N THR A 94 -13.31 14.51 -14.76
CA THR A 94 -12.82 13.25 -15.36
C THR A 94 -13.45 13.02 -16.72
N ASN A 95 -12.82 12.17 -17.53
CA ASN A 95 -13.44 11.68 -18.75
C ASN A 95 -14.69 10.85 -18.39
N GLU A 96 -15.68 10.81 -19.28
CA GLU A 96 -16.90 10.02 -19.08
C GLU A 96 -16.60 8.57 -18.66
N ASP A 97 -17.20 8.12 -17.59
CA ASP A 97 -17.00 6.80 -16.96
C ASP A 97 -15.59 6.52 -16.36
N TYR A 98 -14.68 7.48 -16.39
CA TYR A 98 -13.36 7.32 -15.77
C TYR A 98 -13.26 8.12 -14.48
N LEU A 99 -12.50 7.59 -13.51
CA LEU A 99 -12.29 8.21 -12.20
C LEU A 99 -10.80 8.16 -11.86
N TYR A 100 -10.31 9.18 -11.18
CA TYR A 100 -9.05 9.03 -10.45
C TYR A 100 -9.26 8.18 -9.20
N SER A 101 -8.27 7.43 -8.80
CA SER A 101 -8.38 6.53 -7.64
C SER A 101 -7.60 7.10 -6.46
N LEU A 102 -8.27 7.55 -5.41
CA LEU A 102 -7.66 8.03 -4.18
C LEU A 102 -7.60 6.95 -3.10
N SER A 103 -6.45 6.77 -2.48
CA SER A 103 -6.26 5.90 -1.32
C SER A 103 -6.69 6.64 -0.05
N ILE A 104 -7.89 6.36 0.45
CA ILE A 104 -8.46 7.01 1.63
C ILE A 104 -8.36 6.11 2.85
N LYS A 105 -7.83 6.67 3.95
CA LYS A 105 -7.80 6.08 5.29
C LYS A 105 -8.99 6.56 6.10
N THR A 106 -9.59 5.68 6.91
CA THR A 106 -10.63 6.08 7.86
C THR A 106 -10.16 5.85 9.29
N ILE A 107 -10.54 6.75 10.19
CA ILE A 107 -10.27 6.64 11.62
C ILE A 107 -11.54 6.95 12.42
N GLU A 108 -11.60 6.43 13.65
CA GLU A 108 -12.68 6.79 14.56
C GLU A 108 -12.49 8.21 15.08
N SER A 109 -13.51 9.07 14.95
CA SER A 109 -13.45 10.49 15.34
C SER A 109 -12.97 10.71 16.78
N LYS A 110 -13.39 9.84 17.71
CA LYS A 110 -13.02 9.91 19.13
C LYS A 110 -11.55 9.61 19.43
N TYR A 111 -10.83 9.03 18.48
CA TYR A 111 -9.40 8.66 18.60
C TYR A 111 -8.52 9.41 17.61
N ALA A 112 -9.05 10.42 16.93
CA ALA A 112 -8.28 11.18 15.97
C ALA A 112 -7.09 11.93 16.59
N ASP A 113 -7.23 12.37 17.84
CA ASP A 113 -6.21 13.04 18.65
C ASP A 113 -4.98 12.17 18.96
N LEU A 114 -5.11 10.85 18.85
CA LEU A 114 -3.97 9.93 18.95
C LEU A 114 -3.03 9.99 17.73
N PHE A 115 -3.55 10.45 16.59
CA PHE A 115 -2.82 10.45 15.32
C PHE A 115 -2.48 11.83 14.83
N TYR A 116 -3.27 12.84 15.17
CA TYR A 116 -3.23 14.15 14.57
C TYR A 116 -3.28 15.27 15.61
N SER A 117 -2.90 16.47 15.19
CA SER A 117 -3.02 17.69 16.01
C SER A 117 -4.49 17.98 16.36
N ASN A 118 -4.71 18.79 17.39
CA ASN A 118 -6.06 19.18 17.79
C ASN A 118 -6.83 19.84 16.64
N GLN A 119 -6.17 20.68 15.83
CA GLN A 119 -6.78 21.33 14.67
C GLN A 119 -7.29 20.31 13.65
N ILE A 120 -6.45 19.35 13.28
CA ILE A 120 -6.82 18.28 12.34
C ILE A 120 -7.93 17.40 12.94
N THR A 121 -7.83 17.07 14.22
CA THR A 121 -8.85 16.30 14.94
C THR A 121 -10.23 16.95 14.87
N GLU A 122 -10.31 18.27 15.11
CA GLU A 122 -11.58 19.01 15.01
C GLU A 122 -12.17 18.99 13.60
N LEU A 123 -11.33 19.08 12.56
CA LEU A 123 -11.79 19.03 11.16
C LEU A 123 -12.33 17.63 10.81
N ILE A 124 -11.65 16.59 11.24
CA ILE A 124 -12.10 15.19 11.08
C ILE A 124 -13.44 14.98 11.81
N GLN A 125 -13.60 15.49 13.01
CA GLN A 125 -14.87 15.42 13.77
C GLN A 125 -16.02 16.19 13.09
N LYS A 126 -15.70 17.20 12.29
CA LYS A 126 -16.66 17.97 11.46
C LYS A 126 -16.91 17.34 10.08
N ASN A 127 -16.53 16.09 9.87
CA ASN A 127 -16.68 15.35 8.60
C ASN A 127 -15.91 15.95 7.41
N LYS A 128 -14.85 16.73 7.67
CA LYS A 128 -13.98 17.23 6.60
C LYS A 128 -13.00 16.15 6.17
N ILE A 129 -12.55 16.23 4.92
CA ILE A 129 -11.46 15.42 4.41
C ILE A 129 -10.14 16.15 4.60
N ILE A 130 -9.13 15.45 5.09
CA ILE A 130 -7.75 15.92 5.16
C ILE A 130 -6.99 15.31 4.00
N VAL A 131 -6.30 16.12 3.22
CA VAL A 131 -5.63 15.71 1.97
C VAL A 131 -4.12 15.86 2.13
N SER A 132 -3.34 14.95 1.52
CA SER A 132 -1.88 15.06 1.50
C SER A 132 -1.40 16.15 0.54
N GLU A 133 -0.24 16.76 0.83
CA GLU A 133 0.36 17.82 -0.01
C GLU A 133 0.54 17.35 -1.45
N PHE A 134 1.09 16.16 -1.65
CA PHE A 134 1.30 15.64 -3.01
C PHE A 134 -0.03 15.49 -3.77
N THR A 135 -1.08 14.96 -3.12
CA THR A 135 -2.40 14.80 -3.74
C THR A 135 -3.01 16.16 -4.07
N ALA A 136 -2.86 17.13 -3.16
CA ALA A 136 -3.34 18.49 -3.37
C ALA A 136 -2.62 19.17 -4.56
N GLU A 137 -1.29 19.06 -4.64
CA GLU A 137 -0.51 19.56 -5.77
C GLU A 137 -0.92 18.89 -7.09
N GLN A 138 -1.07 17.56 -7.08
CA GLN A 138 -1.37 16.78 -8.29
C GLN A 138 -2.70 17.16 -8.91
N TYR A 139 -3.71 17.44 -8.11
CA TYR A 139 -5.06 17.74 -8.58
C TYR A 139 -5.46 19.21 -8.40
N SER A 140 -4.54 20.08 -7.97
CA SER A 140 -4.79 21.50 -7.68
C SER A 140 -5.88 21.71 -6.65
N ILE A 141 -5.92 20.88 -5.61
CA ILE A 141 -6.88 20.94 -4.50
C ILE A 141 -6.44 22.07 -3.53
N ASN A 142 -7.40 22.84 -3.05
CA ASN A 142 -7.19 23.84 -2.01
C ASN A 142 -8.07 23.57 -0.79
N VAL A 143 -7.70 24.15 0.36
CA VAL A 143 -8.56 24.12 1.55
C VAL A 143 -9.88 24.84 1.25
N GLY A 144 -11.00 24.22 1.59
CA GLY A 144 -12.34 24.68 1.32
C GLY A 144 -12.95 24.19 0.01
N ASP A 145 -12.17 23.60 -0.90
CA ASP A 145 -12.71 22.93 -2.09
C ASP A 145 -13.57 21.73 -1.69
N THR A 146 -14.48 21.34 -2.56
CA THR A 146 -15.32 20.14 -2.39
C THR A 146 -14.88 19.04 -3.34
N LEU A 147 -14.52 17.90 -2.77
CA LEU A 147 -14.23 16.69 -3.55
C LEU A 147 -15.52 15.90 -3.77
N VAL A 148 -15.83 15.61 -5.02
CA VAL A 148 -16.92 14.71 -5.42
C VAL A 148 -16.35 13.31 -5.56
N LEU A 149 -16.69 12.45 -4.61
CA LEU A 149 -16.12 11.10 -4.46
C LEU A 149 -17.16 10.05 -4.76
N VAL A 150 -16.80 9.09 -5.60
CA VAL A 150 -17.62 7.90 -5.89
C VAL A 150 -17.19 6.76 -5.02
N GLY A 151 -18.02 6.39 -4.05
CA GLY A 151 -17.78 5.35 -3.08
C GLY A 151 -17.75 3.94 -3.68
N MET A 152 -17.35 2.97 -2.85
CA MET A 152 -17.36 1.54 -3.22
C MET A 152 -18.76 0.97 -3.49
N ASN A 153 -19.77 1.66 -3.05
CA ASN A 153 -21.20 1.37 -3.23
C ASN A 153 -21.81 2.13 -4.41
N GLU A 154 -20.96 2.75 -5.25
CA GLU A 154 -21.35 3.59 -6.40
C GLU A 154 -22.16 4.84 -6.00
N VAL A 155 -22.20 5.19 -4.72
CA VAL A 155 -22.84 6.40 -4.23
C VAL A 155 -21.85 7.56 -4.27
N THR A 156 -22.26 8.66 -4.88
CA THR A 156 -21.48 9.90 -4.92
C THR A 156 -21.66 10.67 -3.61
N SER A 157 -20.58 11.19 -3.08
CA SER A 157 -20.56 12.00 -1.88
C SER A 157 -19.71 13.25 -2.10
N GLU A 158 -20.18 14.39 -1.64
CA GLU A 158 -19.48 15.67 -1.65
C GLU A 158 -18.88 15.93 -0.28
N ILE A 159 -17.55 16.13 -0.23
CA ILE A 159 -16.82 16.28 1.03
C ILE A 159 -15.86 17.47 0.91
N GLU A 160 -16.02 18.45 1.82
CA GLU A 160 -15.18 19.64 1.86
C GLU A 160 -13.79 19.34 2.42
N VAL A 161 -12.77 19.89 1.76
CA VAL A 161 -11.36 19.81 2.19
C VAL A 161 -11.16 20.73 3.41
N GLY A 162 -10.81 20.11 4.53
CA GLY A 162 -10.58 20.83 5.78
C GLY A 162 -9.17 21.37 5.91
N GLU A 163 -8.18 20.58 5.50
CA GLU A 163 -6.76 20.92 5.62
C GLU A 163 -5.93 20.14 4.62
N ILE A 164 -4.75 20.65 4.28
CA ILE A 164 -3.72 19.99 3.48
C ILE A 164 -2.49 19.81 4.38
N VAL A 165 -1.97 18.59 4.48
CA VAL A 165 -0.88 18.26 5.39
C VAL A 165 0.22 17.47 4.68
N PRO A 166 1.46 17.46 5.19
CA PRO A 166 2.53 16.64 4.67
C PRO A 166 2.14 15.16 4.52
N ASP A 167 2.55 14.52 3.43
CA ASP A 167 2.22 13.12 3.13
C ASP A 167 2.55 12.15 4.27
N ALA A 168 3.66 12.39 4.97
CA ALA A 168 4.10 11.58 6.10
C ALA A 168 3.11 11.63 7.28
N GLU A 169 2.42 12.75 7.51
CA GLU A 169 1.41 12.86 8.57
C GLU A 169 0.21 11.96 8.32
N LEU A 170 -0.15 11.73 7.06
CA LEU A 170 -1.19 10.79 6.69
C LEU A 170 -0.70 9.34 6.58
N GLY A 171 0.59 9.08 6.82
CA GLY A 171 1.18 7.76 6.64
C GLY A 171 1.17 7.30 5.18
N TRP A 172 1.38 8.25 4.26
CA TRP A 172 1.38 8.07 2.80
C TRP A 172 0.02 7.64 2.21
N PHE A 173 -1.07 7.89 2.92
CA PHE A 173 -2.39 7.89 2.32
C PHE A 173 -2.64 9.23 1.64
N GLU A 174 -3.43 9.21 0.58
CA GLU A 174 -3.74 10.43 -0.18
C GLU A 174 -4.77 11.31 0.54
N ALA A 175 -5.63 10.69 1.36
CA ALA A 175 -6.55 11.41 2.21
C ALA A 175 -6.96 10.61 3.45
N VAL A 176 -7.48 11.33 4.44
CA VAL A 176 -8.05 10.77 5.67
C VAL A 176 -9.41 11.39 5.94
N VAL A 177 -10.37 10.55 6.34
CA VAL A 177 -11.70 10.94 6.80
C VAL A 177 -12.05 10.20 8.10
N ASN A 178 -13.10 10.62 8.80
CA ASN A 178 -13.65 9.81 9.90
C ASN A 178 -14.39 8.57 9.37
N LYS A 179 -14.71 7.64 10.27
CA LYS A 179 -15.41 6.40 9.90
C LYS A 179 -16.83 6.64 9.41
N GLU A 180 -17.51 7.65 9.88
CA GLU A 180 -18.86 8.01 9.48
C GLU A 180 -18.90 8.38 8.00
N VAL A 181 -18.00 9.25 7.56
CA VAL A 181 -17.78 9.56 6.14
C VAL A 181 -17.30 8.32 5.38
N GLY A 182 -16.40 7.55 5.98
CA GLY A 182 -15.95 6.28 5.40
C GLY A 182 -17.09 5.32 5.09
N TYR A 183 -18.06 5.18 6.00
CA TYR A 183 -19.24 4.32 5.77
C TYR A 183 -20.13 4.85 4.65
N GLN A 184 -20.29 6.17 4.52
CA GLN A 184 -21.00 6.78 3.38
C GLN A 184 -20.32 6.43 2.04
N LEU A 185 -18.99 6.40 2.03
CA LEU A 185 -18.18 5.98 0.89
C LEU A 185 -18.08 4.44 0.72
N GLY A 186 -18.80 3.66 1.53
CA GLY A 186 -18.77 2.20 1.50
C GLY A 186 -17.51 1.56 2.08
N ILE A 187 -16.67 2.32 2.81
CA ILE A 187 -15.48 1.80 3.49
C ILE A 187 -15.89 1.15 4.80
N ASN A 188 -16.29 -0.09 4.74
CA ASN A 188 -16.83 -0.85 5.87
C ASN A 188 -15.86 -1.92 6.40
N ARG A 189 -14.65 -2.00 5.86
CA ARG A 189 -13.64 -2.98 6.24
C ARG A 189 -12.41 -2.33 6.83
N ASN A 190 -11.90 -2.95 7.89
CA ASN A 190 -10.66 -2.54 8.52
C ASN A 190 -9.46 -3.26 7.90
N ILE A 191 -8.34 -2.57 7.82
CA ILE A 191 -7.06 -3.15 7.38
C ILE A 191 -6.12 -3.37 8.55
N GLN A 192 -6.36 -2.69 9.67
CA GLN A 192 -5.45 -2.62 10.78
C GLN A 192 -6.22 -2.39 12.08
N ALA A 193 -5.77 -3.03 13.14
CA ALA A 193 -6.12 -2.70 14.53
C ALA A 193 -4.91 -2.07 15.20
N ILE A 194 -5.13 -1.02 15.97
CA ILE A 194 -4.12 -0.36 16.80
C ILE A 194 -4.57 -0.49 18.24
N ILE A 195 -3.74 -1.13 19.06
CA ILE A 195 -3.97 -1.36 20.46
C ILE A 195 -2.98 -0.52 21.25
N TRP A 196 -3.44 0.22 22.24
CA TRP A 196 -2.57 1.00 23.10
C TRP A 196 -3.08 0.97 24.54
N ASP A 197 -2.11 0.95 25.44
CA ASP A 197 -2.27 1.13 26.88
C ASP A 197 -0.86 1.32 27.45
N ASN A 198 -0.73 2.04 28.55
CA ASN A 198 0.53 2.11 29.30
C ASN A 198 0.97 0.75 29.88
N LYS A 199 0.12 -0.26 29.79
CA LYS A 199 0.35 -1.61 30.32
C LYS A 199 0.53 -2.67 29.25
N VAL A 200 0.36 -2.33 27.96
CA VAL A 200 0.52 -3.31 26.88
C VAL A 200 2.01 -3.62 26.70
N THR A 201 2.40 -4.82 27.07
CA THR A 201 3.76 -5.34 26.89
C THR A 201 3.75 -6.44 25.84
N GLU A 202 4.94 -6.82 25.36
CA GLU A 202 5.10 -7.97 24.46
C GLU A 202 4.46 -9.26 25.04
N ASN A 203 4.52 -9.46 26.36
CA ASN A 203 3.90 -10.59 27.02
C ASN A 203 2.37 -10.54 26.93
N HIS A 204 1.75 -9.37 27.10
CA HIS A 204 0.31 -9.21 26.91
C HIS A 204 -0.10 -9.54 25.48
N PHE A 205 0.73 -9.18 24.51
CA PHE A 205 0.50 -9.51 23.11
C PHE A 205 0.57 -11.03 22.85
N VAL A 206 1.50 -11.74 23.47
CA VAL A 206 1.59 -13.20 23.34
C VAL A 206 0.30 -13.88 23.81
N GLU A 207 -0.32 -13.39 24.88
CA GLU A 207 -1.64 -13.89 25.32
C GLU A 207 -2.76 -13.54 24.34
N LEU A 208 -2.77 -12.32 23.81
CA LEU A 208 -3.69 -11.90 22.75
C LEU A 208 -3.57 -12.79 21.51
N TYR A 209 -2.34 -13.07 21.07
CA TYR A 209 -2.06 -13.85 19.87
C TYR A 209 -2.41 -15.33 20.01
N LYS A 210 -2.28 -15.90 21.21
CA LYS A 210 -2.67 -17.28 21.49
C LYS A 210 -4.14 -17.57 21.19
N ASN A 211 -4.99 -16.55 21.32
CA ASN A 211 -6.43 -16.63 21.11
C ASN A 211 -6.85 -16.29 19.67
N ILE A 212 -5.92 -15.85 18.82
CA ILE A 212 -6.20 -15.53 17.42
C ILE A 212 -5.80 -16.71 16.53
N GLU A 213 -6.78 -17.45 16.03
CA GLU A 213 -6.57 -18.68 15.25
C GLU A 213 -6.04 -18.47 13.81
N TYR A 214 -5.71 -17.24 13.39
CA TYR A 214 -5.38 -16.95 12.01
C TYR A 214 -3.88 -16.86 11.73
N LYS A 215 -3.44 -17.64 10.73
CA LYS A 215 -2.13 -17.52 10.08
C LYS A 215 -2.10 -16.24 9.23
N GLN A 216 -0.92 -15.61 9.11
CA GLN A 216 -0.67 -14.39 8.33
C GLN A 216 -1.05 -13.06 9.00
N LEU A 217 -1.15 -13.02 10.31
CA LEU A 217 -1.19 -11.75 11.02
C LEU A 217 0.21 -11.12 11.02
N ARG A 218 0.24 -9.84 10.70
CA ARG A 218 1.41 -8.99 10.93
C ARG A 218 1.19 -8.23 12.22
N VAL A 219 2.15 -8.34 13.12
CA VAL A 219 2.16 -7.60 14.38
C VAL A 219 3.40 -6.73 14.40
N THR A 220 3.21 -5.47 14.71
CA THR A 220 4.29 -4.48 14.77
C THR A 220 4.23 -3.81 16.13
N PHE A 221 5.38 -3.71 16.78
CA PHE A 221 5.59 -2.95 18.00
C PHE A 221 6.22 -1.61 17.67
N LYS A 222 6.07 -0.61 18.54
CA LYS A 222 6.56 0.76 18.35
C LYS A 222 8.05 0.83 17.93
N ASP A 223 8.89 0.01 18.53
CA ASP A 223 10.35 0.03 18.30
C ASP A 223 10.83 -0.93 17.21
N ALA A 224 9.92 -1.37 16.38
CA ALA A 224 10.22 -2.32 15.34
C ALA A 224 11.13 -1.72 14.25
N LYS A 225 12.21 -2.45 13.88
CA LYS A 225 13.15 -1.99 12.84
C LYS A 225 12.49 -1.99 11.45
N PRO A 226 12.83 -1.00 10.58
CA PRO A 226 12.33 -0.94 9.20
C PRO A 226 12.62 -2.22 8.41
N ASN A 227 11.67 -2.64 7.60
CA ASN A 227 11.89 -3.74 6.66
C ASN A 227 12.77 -3.25 5.49
N LYS A 228 13.87 -3.94 5.22
CA LYS A 228 14.77 -3.62 4.10
C LYS A 228 14.12 -3.82 2.72
N ASN A 229 13.03 -4.59 2.63
CA ASN A 229 12.30 -4.87 1.37
C ASN A 229 10.95 -4.15 1.32
N TRP A 230 10.95 -2.86 1.58
CA TRP A 230 9.77 -2.02 1.47
C TRP A 230 9.36 -1.79 0.00
N VAL A 231 8.09 -1.50 -0.21
CA VAL A 231 7.52 -1.13 -1.50
C VAL A 231 7.04 0.32 -1.48
N LEU A 232 7.03 0.98 -2.63
CA LEU A 232 6.56 2.36 -2.73
C LEU A 232 5.07 2.47 -2.33
N PRO A 233 4.70 3.40 -1.44
CA PRO A 233 3.30 3.78 -1.25
C PRO A 233 2.65 4.23 -2.56
N THR A 234 1.34 4.10 -2.66
CA THR A 234 0.62 4.47 -3.89
C THR A 234 0.80 5.94 -4.25
N ALA A 235 0.82 6.83 -3.28
CA ALA A 235 1.09 8.26 -3.50
C ALA A 235 2.45 8.47 -4.20
N LEU A 236 3.52 7.81 -3.71
CA LEU A 236 4.83 7.89 -4.36
C LEU A 236 4.88 7.21 -5.73
N VAL A 237 4.13 6.12 -5.93
CA VAL A 237 4.01 5.51 -7.27
C VAL A 237 3.39 6.50 -8.26
N LYS A 238 2.34 7.20 -7.87
CA LYS A 238 1.74 8.26 -8.69
C LYS A 238 2.71 9.41 -8.96
N LYS A 239 3.45 9.83 -7.94
CA LYS A 239 4.46 10.89 -8.06
C LYS A 239 5.55 10.56 -9.07
N TYR A 240 6.06 9.33 -9.04
CA TYR A 240 7.21 8.95 -9.87
C TYR A 240 6.81 8.41 -11.26
N PHE A 241 5.66 7.75 -11.38
CA PHE A 241 5.25 7.08 -12.62
C PHE A 241 4.03 7.73 -13.27
N GLY A 242 3.51 8.82 -12.67
CA GLY A 242 2.28 9.49 -13.09
C GLY A 242 1.02 8.78 -12.59
N ASP A 243 -0.04 9.55 -12.48
CA ASP A 243 -1.36 9.01 -12.19
C ASP A 243 -2.19 8.89 -13.47
N PHE A 244 -3.26 8.12 -13.39
CA PHE A 244 -4.17 7.89 -14.50
C PHE A 244 -5.60 7.67 -14.00
N GLN A 245 -6.54 8.01 -14.87
CA GLN A 245 -7.94 7.68 -14.67
C GLN A 245 -8.20 6.20 -14.99
N ILE A 246 -9.11 5.60 -14.25
CA ILE A 246 -9.51 4.21 -14.43
C ILE A 246 -11.03 4.09 -14.64
N LYS A 247 -11.42 3.04 -15.37
CA LYS A 247 -12.78 2.55 -15.43
C LYS A 247 -12.81 1.11 -14.94
N GLU A 248 -13.76 0.78 -14.09
CA GLU A 248 -13.98 -0.61 -13.68
C GLU A 248 -14.43 -1.44 -14.87
N LYS A 249 -13.91 -2.66 -14.96
CA LYS A 249 -14.30 -3.57 -16.05
C LYS A 249 -15.16 -4.71 -15.52
N ASP A 250 -14.54 -5.71 -14.92
CA ASP A 250 -15.21 -6.86 -14.35
C ASP A 250 -14.44 -7.35 -13.10
N GLY A 251 -15.08 -7.27 -11.97
CA GLY A 251 -14.57 -7.76 -10.69
C GLY A 251 -13.25 -7.15 -10.25
N THR A 252 -12.17 -7.38 -10.95
CA THR A 252 -10.82 -6.94 -10.56
C THR A 252 -10.05 -6.21 -11.62
N TRP A 253 -10.42 -6.42 -12.88
CA TRP A 253 -9.78 -5.76 -14.00
C TRP A 253 -10.26 -4.31 -14.10
N ILE A 254 -9.33 -3.43 -14.42
CA ILE A 254 -9.60 -2.03 -14.69
C ILE A 254 -9.14 -1.68 -16.10
N ILE A 255 -9.71 -0.64 -16.65
CA ILE A 255 -9.26 -0.03 -17.91
C ILE A 255 -8.56 1.25 -17.52
N VAL A 256 -7.28 1.35 -17.87
CA VAL A 256 -6.49 2.58 -17.72
C VAL A 256 -6.76 3.49 -18.91
N GLU A 257 -6.91 4.77 -18.69
CA GLU A 257 -7.15 5.76 -19.75
C GLU A 257 -6.12 5.65 -20.89
N PRO A 258 -6.58 5.76 -22.15
CA PRO A 258 -5.72 5.55 -23.30
C PRO A 258 -4.55 6.55 -23.40
N ALA A 259 -4.75 7.79 -22.97
CA ALA A 259 -3.72 8.84 -23.05
C ALA A 259 -2.49 8.46 -22.24
N TRP A 260 -2.66 8.16 -20.94
CA TRP A 260 -1.56 7.74 -20.08
C TRP A 260 -0.95 6.42 -20.54
N ARG A 261 -1.80 5.42 -20.85
CA ARG A 261 -1.31 4.10 -21.29
C ARG A 261 -0.43 4.18 -22.52
N ASN A 262 -0.83 4.95 -23.56
CA ASN A 262 -0.08 5.06 -24.80
C ASN A 262 1.21 5.86 -24.61
N ALA A 263 1.23 6.83 -23.70
CA ALA A 263 2.42 7.60 -23.36
C ALA A 263 3.46 6.76 -22.59
N ASN A 264 3.02 5.85 -21.72
CA ASN A 264 3.91 5.21 -20.74
C ASN A 264 4.17 3.71 -20.99
N ILE A 265 3.23 2.99 -21.60
CA ILE A 265 3.33 1.54 -21.79
C ILE A 265 3.85 1.20 -23.17
N GLU A 266 4.88 0.36 -23.22
CA GLU A 266 5.52 -0.08 -24.45
C GLU A 266 5.75 -1.59 -24.44
N ARG A 267 5.89 -2.19 -25.62
CA ARG A 267 6.25 -3.60 -25.80
C ARG A 267 7.65 -3.72 -26.36
N LYS A 268 8.50 -4.51 -25.69
CA LYS A 268 9.85 -4.85 -26.16
C LYS A 268 10.13 -6.36 -26.08
N ASN A 269 11.19 -6.79 -26.77
CA ASN A 269 11.72 -8.14 -26.64
C ASN A 269 12.93 -8.08 -25.70
N MET A 270 12.83 -8.78 -24.58
CA MET A 270 13.85 -8.82 -23.52
C MET A 270 14.65 -10.13 -23.57
N PRO A 271 15.92 -10.11 -23.16
CA PRO A 271 16.69 -11.33 -22.96
C PRO A 271 15.92 -12.31 -22.06
N ILE A 272 16.18 -13.59 -22.21
CA ILE A 272 15.63 -14.69 -21.39
C ILE A 272 14.10 -14.79 -21.47
N ILE A 273 13.35 -13.74 -21.10
CA ILE A 273 11.89 -13.77 -20.94
C ILE A 273 11.12 -13.50 -22.25
N GLY A 274 11.78 -12.93 -23.26
CA GLY A 274 11.19 -12.67 -24.57
C GLY A 274 10.29 -11.43 -24.61
N ARG A 275 9.19 -11.52 -25.36
CA ARG A 275 8.31 -10.37 -25.59
C ARG A 275 7.54 -10.01 -24.30
N THR A 276 7.70 -8.78 -23.85
CA THR A 276 7.00 -8.25 -22.67
C THR A 276 6.46 -6.85 -22.91
N THR A 277 5.45 -6.46 -22.15
CA THR A 277 4.80 -5.15 -22.20
C THR A 277 4.90 -4.54 -20.81
N CYS A 278 5.64 -3.45 -20.65
CA CYS A 278 5.87 -2.77 -19.36
C CYS A 278 5.80 -1.24 -19.54
N ASN A 279 5.92 -0.52 -18.44
CA ASN A 279 6.20 0.90 -18.47
C ASN A 279 7.61 1.15 -19.09
N LYS A 280 7.75 2.22 -19.85
CA LYS A 280 9.02 2.59 -20.50
C LYS A 280 10.19 2.71 -19.52
N ILE A 281 9.92 3.15 -18.30
CA ILE A 281 10.92 3.31 -17.24
C ILE A 281 11.49 1.97 -16.75
N MET A 282 10.77 0.86 -16.96
CA MET A 282 11.23 -0.48 -16.59
C MET A 282 12.38 -1.00 -17.45
N TRP A 283 12.58 -0.46 -18.66
CA TRP A 283 13.46 -1.10 -19.64
C TRP A 283 14.91 -1.14 -19.19
N GLU A 284 15.44 -0.05 -18.65
CA GLU A 284 16.83 0.02 -18.21
C GLU A 284 17.10 -0.90 -17.03
N PRO A 285 16.40 -0.80 -15.89
CA PRO A 285 16.64 -1.69 -14.75
C PRO A 285 16.33 -3.16 -15.06
N LEU A 286 15.29 -3.44 -15.84
CA LEU A 286 14.95 -4.81 -16.21
C LEU A 286 16.00 -5.43 -17.14
N LEU A 287 16.47 -4.68 -18.15
CA LEU A 287 17.51 -5.15 -19.05
C LEU A 287 18.83 -5.38 -18.32
N GLY A 288 19.20 -4.48 -17.40
CA GLY A 288 20.38 -4.62 -16.57
C GLY A 288 20.34 -5.87 -15.69
N ALA A 289 19.22 -6.10 -14.99
CA ALA A 289 19.02 -7.30 -14.18
C ALA A 289 19.11 -8.57 -15.00
N LEU A 290 18.46 -8.64 -16.17
CA LEU A 290 18.47 -9.83 -17.03
C LEU A 290 19.86 -10.07 -17.65
N ASN A 291 20.59 -9.03 -18.03
CA ASN A 291 21.97 -9.16 -18.52
C ASN A 291 22.89 -9.71 -17.43
N GLN A 292 22.80 -9.20 -16.21
CA GLN A 292 23.60 -9.71 -15.09
C GLN A 292 23.25 -11.17 -14.76
N VAL A 293 21.98 -11.56 -14.85
CA VAL A 293 21.56 -12.98 -14.74
C VAL A 293 22.25 -13.85 -15.80
N MET A 294 22.39 -13.35 -17.04
CA MET A 294 23.12 -14.08 -18.11
C MET A 294 24.62 -14.12 -17.86
N GLU A 295 25.22 -13.01 -17.46
CA GLU A 295 26.66 -12.92 -17.16
C GLU A 295 27.08 -13.88 -16.03
N GLU A 296 26.19 -14.09 -15.05
CA GLU A 296 26.39 -15.05 -13.97
C GLU A 296 25.99 -16.50 -14.32
N GLY A 297 25.58 -16.76 -15.56
CA GLY A 297 25.20 -18.09 -16.03
C GLY A 297 23.88 -18.63 -15.47
N LEU A 298 23.01 -17.74 -14.93
CA LEU A 298 21.77 -18.08 -14.23
C LEU A 298 20.53 -18.08 -15.14
N GLN A 299 20.67 -17.84 -16.44
CA GLN A 299 19.54 -17.69 -17.37
C GLN A 299 18.58 -18.90 -17.39
N ASN A 300 19.08 -20.11 -17.11
CA ASN A 300 18.27 -21.32 -17.07
C ASN A 300 17.41 -21.45 -15.80
N THR A 301 17.60 -20.55 -14.81
CA THR A 301 16.76 -20.48 -13.63
C THR A 301 15.49 -19.64 -13.85
N LEU A 302 15.39 -18.95 -14.99
CA LEU A 302 14.23 -18.17 -15.40
C LEU A 302 13.45 -18.90 -16.51
N SER A 303 12.17 -19.13 -16.27
CA SER A 303 11.30 -19.83 -17.19
C SER A 303 10.59 -18.88 -18.15
N LYS A 304 11.09 -18.82 -19.39
CA LYS A 304 10.43 -18.06 -20.46
C LYS A 304 8.99 -18.52 -20.70
N ASP A 305 8.75 -19.82 -20.64
CA ASP A 305 7.44 -20.41 -20.88
C ASP A 305 6.43 -20.01 -19.82
N GLU A 306 6.83 -19.98 -18.55
CA GLU A 306 5.96 -19.53 -17.46
C GLU A 306 5.68 -18.04 -17.57
N PHE A 307 6.70 -17.23 -17.86
CA PHE A 307 6.54 -15.80 -18.09
C PHE A 307 5.56 -15.51 -19.22
N GLN A 308 5.68 -16.21 -20.36
CA GLN A 308 4.81 -15.99 -21.53
C GLN A 308 3.36 -16.47 -21.32
N LYS A 309 3.13 -17.45 -20.46
CA LYS A 309 1.79 -18.04 -20.23
C LYS A 309 1.04 -17.43 -19.05
N SER A 310 1.73 -17.15 -17.98
CA SER A 310 1.11 -16.76 -16.71
C SER A 310 1.84 -15.66 -15.95
N GLY A 311 3.08 -15.32 -16.31
CA GLY A 311 3.80 -14.14 -15.85
C GLY A 311 3.38 -12.90 -16.62
N GLY A 312 4.03 -11.79 -16.35
CA GLY A 312 3.83 -10.57 -17.10
C GLY A 312 4.15 -9.32 -16.32
N CYS A 313 4.09 -8.19 -17.03
CA CYS A 313 4.39 -6.89 -16.44
C CYS A 313 3.14 -6.00 -16.41
N TYR A 314 2.65 -5.55 -17.57
CA TYR A 314 1.46 -4.70 -17.62
C TYR A 314 0.18 -5.54 -17.59
N ALA A 315 -0.53 -5.46 -16.48
CA ALA A 315 -1.80 -6.15 -16.25
C ALA A 315 -2.67 -5.30 -15.31
N PRO A 316 -3.44 -4.34 -15.85
CA PRO A 316 -4.21 -3.38 -15.05
C PRO A 316 -5.32 -4.08 -14.28
N ARG A 317 -5.14 -4.15 -12.96
CA ARG A 317 -6.06 -4.80 -12.04
C ARG A 317 -5.95 -4.23 -10.63
N ARG A 318 -6.94 -4.48 -9.81
CA ARG A 318 -6.86 -4.27 -8.37
C ARG A 318 -6.12 -5.43 -7.69
N ILE A 319 -5.47 -5.15 -6.58
CA ILE A 319 -4.96 -6.18 -5.68
C ILE A 319 -6.16 -6.80 -4.97
N ASN A 320 -6.17 -8.11 -4.80
CA ASN A 320 -7.29 -8.89 -4.24
C ASN A 320 -8.56 -8.85 -5.09
N ARG A 321 -8.70 -9.87 -5.88
CA ARG A 321 -9.75 -10.09 -6.89
C ARG A 321 -11.20 -10.06 -6.40
N PHE A 322 -11.46 -9.83 -5.12
CA PHE A 322 -12.81 -9.91 -4.54
C PHE A 322 -13.26 -8.63 -3.84
N ASN A 323 -12.49 -7.54 -3.90
CA ASN A 323 -12.82 -6.30 -3.19
C ASN A 323 -12.85 -5.11 -4.15
N ALA A 324 -14.04 -4.64 -4.49
CA ALA A 324 -14.22 -3.25 -4.93
C ALA A 324 -13.50 -2.33 -3.94
N GLY A 325 -12.84 -1.28 -4.40
CA GLY A 325 -12.02 -0.40 -3.53
C GLY A 325 -10.67 -0.97 -3.10
N GLY A 326 -10.27 -2.16 -3.55
CA GLY A 326 -8.90 -2.67 -3.38
C GLY A 326 -7.86 -1.77 -4.04
N ALA A 327 -6.65 -1.75 -3.48
CA ALA A 327 -5.54 -0.98 -4.05
C ALA A 327 -5.27 -1.39 -5.51
N ILE A 328 -4.89 -0.45 -6.34
CA ILE A 328 -4.47 -0.72 -7.72
C ILE A 328 -3.12 -1.44 -7.68
N SER A 329 -3.02 -2.55 -8.41
CA SER A 329 -1.78 -3.32 -8.53
C SER A 329 -0.67 -2.52 -9.22
N ARG A 330 0.57 -2.73 -8.85
CA ARG A 330 1.75 -2.17 -9.53
C ARG A 330 1.85 -2.61 -10.99
N HIS A 331 1.26 -3.73 -11.34
CA HIS A 331 1.09 -4.15 -12.73
C HIS A 331 0.23 -3.19 -13.57
N ALA A 332 -0.64 -2.39 -12.95
CA ALA A 332 -1.42 -1.39 -13.67
C ALA A 332 -0.58 -0.23 -14.17
N TRP A 333 0.48 0.12 -13.43
CA TRP A 333 1.52 1.06 -13.89
C TRP A 333 2.55 0.41 -14.81
N GLY A 334 2.55 -0.92 -14.94
CA GLY A 334 3.56 -1.68 -15.68
C GLY A 334 4.95 -1.62 -15.03
N ILE A 335 5.03 -1.45 -13.72
CA ILE A 335 6.27 -1.38 -12.93
C ILE A 335 6.50 -2.60 -12.03
N ALA A 336 5.70 -3.63 -12.19
CA ALA A 336 5.89 -4.93 -11.56
C ALA A 336 6.01 -6.02 -12.60
N ILE A 337 6.67 -7.13 -12.25
CA ILE A 337 6.86 -8.27 -13.13
C ILE A 337 6.77 -9.57 -12.32
N ASP A 338 5.99 -10.54 -12.84
CA ASP A 338 5.87 -11.88 -12.27
C ASP A 338 6.74 -12.85 -13.07
N ILE A 339 7.73 -13.47 -12.40
CA ILE A 339 8.70 -14.40 -13.01
C ILE A 339 8.64 -15.73 -12.28
N ASN A 340 8.75 -16.84 -13.02
CA ASN A 340 8.76 -18.18 -12.44
C ASN A 340 7.53 -18.48 -11.55
N VAL A 341 6.36 -18.26 -12.09
CA VAL A 341 5.07 -18.37 -11.38
C VAL A 341 4.86 -19.75 -10.72
N LYS A 342 5.52 -20.80 -11.23
CA LYS A 342 5.43 -22.18 -10.72
C LYS A 342 6.78 -22.78 -10.31
N SER A 343 7.86 -22.37 -10.98
CA SER A 343 9.20 -22.93 -10.77
C SER A 343 9.88 -22.40 -9.50
N GLY A 344 9.32 -21.36 -8.88
CA GLY A 344 9.92 -20.73 -7.71
C GLY A 344 11.11 -19.84 -8.07
N TYR A 345 11.71 -19.26 -7.06
CA TYR A 345 12.78 -18.27 -7.19
C TYR A 345 14.18 -18.88 -6.98
N HIS A 346 15.19 -18.21 -7.53
CA HIS A 346 16.59 -18.48 -7.24
C HIS A 346 17.17 -17.35 -6.38
N PRO A 347 17.77 -17.62 -5.18
CA PRO A 347 18.22 -16.58 -4.26
C PRO A 347 19.15 -15.53 -4.88
N ARG A 348 20.06 -15.94 -5.76
CA ARG A 348 20.97 -15.01 -6.43
C ARG A 348 20.24 -14.10 -7.42
N VAL A 349 19.24 -14.60 -8.13
CA VAL A 349 18.39 -13.79 -9.02
C VAL A 349 17.66 -12.73 -8.22
N VAL A 350 17.11 -13.06 -7.04
CA VAL A 350 16.49 -12.09 -6.15
C VAL A 350 17.47 -10.98 -5.76
N GLN A 351 18.71 -11.32 -5.42
CA GLN A 351 19.75 -10.33 -5.10
C GLN A 351 20.06 -9.42 -6.28
N ILE A 352 20.19 -9.99 -7.49
CA ILE A 352 20.42 -9.22 -8.72
C ILE A 352 19.27 -8.22 -8.95
N PHE A 353 18.02 -8.69 -8.92
CA PHE A 353 16.87 -7.79 -9.10
C PHE A 353 16.83 -6.70 -8.03
N ASN A 354 17.14 -7.02 -6.77
CA ASN A 354 17.23 -6.02 -5.70
C ASN A 354 18.33 -4.96 -5.99
N GLN A 355 19.46 -5.37 -6.55
CA GLN A 355 20.55 -4.43 -6.95
C GLN A 355 20.11 -3.50 -8.07
N TRP A 356 19.21 -3.95 -8.93
CA TRP A 356 18.64 -3.16 -10.03
C TRP A 356 17.36 -2.41 -9.64
N GLY A 357 17.13 -2.20 -8.34
CA GLY A 357 16.06 -1.35 -7.82
C GLY A 357 14.70 -2.02 -7.66
N PHE A 358 14.61 -3.35 -7.76
CA PHE A 358 13.37 -4.07 -7.53
C PHE A 358 13.20 -4.50 -6.07
N ALA A 359 11.99 -4.44 -5.56
CA ALA A 359 11.58 -5.13 -4.33
C ALA A 359 11.03 -6.52 -4.69
N TRP A 360 11.30 -7.51 -3.85
CA TRP A 360 10.82 -8.88 -4.04
C TRP A 360 9.67 -9.21 -3.09
N GLY A 361 8.56 -9.71 -3.63
CA GLY A 361 7.36 -10.06 -2.87
C GLY A 361 7.48 -11.28 -1.96
N GLY A 362 8.51 -12.13 -2.14
CA GLY A 362 8.72 -13.31 -1.30
C GLY A 362 9.00 -13.01 0.17
N THR A 363 9.32 -11.75 0.51
CA THR A 363 9.52 -11.31 1.90
C THR A 363 8.29 -10.66 2.53
N TRP A 364 7.18 -10.60 1.80
CA TRP A 364 5.95 -10.02 2.32
C TRP A 364 5.29 -10.93 3.37
N THR A 365 4.41 -10.38 4.20
CA THR A 365 3.65 -11.16 5.20
C THR A 365 2.83 -12.28 4.55
N SER A 366 2.29 -12.02 3.35
CA SER A 366 1.77 -13.04 2.43
C SER A 366 2.76 -13.11 1.28
N PRO A 367 3.69 -14.07 1.28
CA PRO A 367 4.73 -14.14 0.27
C PRO A 367 4.15 -14.29 -1.13
N ASP A 368 4.67 -13.49 -2.05
CA ASP A 368 4.42 -13.58 -3.49
C ASP A 368 5.77 -13.73 -4.19
N GLU A 369 6.26 -14.97 -4.24
CA GLU A 369 7.65 -15.28 -4.64
C GLU A 369 7.93 -14.99 -6.10
N MET A 370 6.91 -14.95 -6.95
CA MET A 370 7.07 -14.61 -8.37
C MET A 370 7.16 -13.09 -8.62
N HIS A 371 6.72 -12.26 -7.67
CA HIS A 371 6.52 -10.84 -7.85
C HIS A 371 7.76 -10.01 -7.54
N PHE A 372 8.13 -9.16 -8.49
CA PHE A 372 9.14 -8.11 -8.34
C PHE A 372 8.53 -6.78 -8.76
N GLU A 373 8.69 -5.72 -7.97
CA GLU A 373 8.22 -4.38 -8.33
C GLU A 373 9.32 -3.33 -8.19
N LEU A 374 9.35 -2.40 -9.14
CA LEU A 374 10.35 -1.31 -9.15
C LEU A 374 10.06 -0.35 -8.00
N ARG A 375 11.06 -0.12 -7.16
CA ARG A 375 10.99 0.77 -5.99
C ARG A 375 12.01 1.90 -6.02
N ASP A 376 13.11 1.70 -6.75
CA ASP A 376 14.21 2.66 -6.81
C ASP A 376 14.47 3.01 -8.27
N LEU A 377 14.43 4.31 -8.59
CA LEU A 377 14.66 4.84 -9.93
C LEU A 377 16.14 5.16 -10.20
N SER A 378 16.94 5.15 -9.15
CA SER A 378 18.40 5.36 -9.23
C SER A 378 19.10 4.08 -8.79
N PRO A 379 19.08 3.00 -9.59
CA PRO A 379 19.91 1.85 -9.26
C PRO A 379 21.34 2.35 -9.13
N SER A 380 21.98 2.05 -8.01
CA SER A 380 23.37 2.39 -7.77
C SER A 380 24.25 1.58 -8.72
N ILE A 381 24.40 2.04 -9.95
CA ILE A 381 25.35 1.52 -10.97
C ILE A 381 26.80 1.67 -10.52
N SER A 382 27.05 2.12 -9.29
CA SER A 382 28.35 2.53 -8.80
C SER A 382 29.19 1.42 -8.15
N GLN A 383 29.00 0.14 -8.49
CA GLN A 383 29.95 -0.91 -8.06
C GLN A 383 30.19 -2.01 -9.11
N THR A 384 30.42 -1.63 -10.37
CA THR A 384 31.15 -2.50 -11.29
C THR A 384 32.40 -1.79 -11.75
N GLY A 385 33.48 -1.93 -10.98
CA GLY A 385 34.77 -1.38 -11.40
C GLY A 385 35.78 -1.32 -10.28
N SER A 386 36.34 -2.43 -9.85
CA SER A 386 37.75 -2.58 -9.49
C SER A 386 38.05 -4.05 -9.25
#